data_d27a9ced59c2975095674408f1fdfdb1
#
_entry.id   d27a9ced59c2975095674408f1fdfdb1
#
_cell.length_a   1.000
_cell.length_b   1.000
_cell.length_c   1.000
_cell.angle_alpha   90.00
_cell.angle_beta   90.00
_cell.angle_gamma   90.00
#
_symmetry.space_group_name_H-M   'P 1'
#
loop_
_entity.id
_entity.type
_entity.pdbx_description
1 polymer ?
#
loop_
_entity_poly.entity_id
_entity_poly.type
_entity_poly.pdbx_seq_one_letter_code
_entity_poly.pdbx_strand_id
1 'polypeptide(L)'
;MKSARAAGSLNNITAALREFRKTAYHHYGNRPSSMFRFVYYSALRVNTFWLLEADLTGNLPFIPMDACYRVMKPTLEELGRLREGLDLPREFYYDRILGLKTCYLALKDGELAYIHWGITRGDYSRFLVLPEDAVELNYNTTLRPFRGNKLMAKMLCHICRDLKENGFKMAYGIVHEGNQPSLNAAQSAGFRKLRKIRAIGPLNRKVRV
;
A
#
# COMPACT_ATOMS: atom_id res chain seq x y z
N MET A 1 -28.83 30.24 1.03
CA MET A 1 -28.01 29.20 1.71
C MET A 1 -28.03 27.79 1.05
N LYS A 2 -28.97 27.43 0.19
CA LYS A 2 -29.00 26.10 -0.50
C LYS A 2 -28.00 25.97 -1.68
N SER A 3 -27.61 27.05 -2.35
CA SER A 3 -26.72 27.03 -3.52
C SER A 3 -25.25 26.71 -3.18
N ALA A 4 -24.73 27.19 -2.07
CA ALA A 4 -23.33 26.96 -1.67
C ALA A 4 -23.04 25.50 -1.24
N ARG A 5 -24.05 24.80 -0.68
CA ARG A 5 -23.93 23.36 -0.34
C ARG A 5 -23.89 22.45 -1.57
N ALA A 6 -24.61 22.81 -2.63
CA ALA A 6 -24.62 22.04 -3.87
C ALA A 6 -23.31 22.18 -4.66
N ALA A 7 -22.70 23.37 -4.67
CA ALA A 7 -21.42 23.62 -5.33
C ALA A 7 -20.26 22.88 -4.62
N GLY A 8 -20.24 22.82 -3.28
CA GLY A 8 -19.25 22.05 -2.53
C GLY A 8 -19.35 20.53 -2.75
N SER A 9 -20.59 20.01 -2.90
CA SER A 9 -20.82 18.58 -3.19
C SER A 9 -20.34 18.20 -4.59
N LEU A 10 -20.60 19.02 -5.61
CA LEU A 10 -20.18 18.80 -6.99
C LEU A 10 -18.64 18.84 -7.12
N ASN A 11 -17.98 19.78 -6.45
CA ASN A 11 -16.52 19.87 -6.44
C ASN A 11 -15.88 18.64 -5.78
N ASN A 12 -16.47 18.10 -4.73
CA ASN A 12 -16.00 16.87 -4.08
C ASN A 12 -16.18 15.64 -4.98
N ILE A 13 -17.28 15.56 -5.73
CA ILE A 13 -17.52 14.45 -6.67
C ILE A 13 -16.54 14.51 -7.85
N THR A 14 -16.29 15.68 -8.41
CA THR A 14 -15.34 15.84 -9.52
C THR A 14 -13.91 15.55 -9.09
N ALA A 15 -13.50 15.96 -7.90
CA ALA A 15 -12.20 15.62 -7.32
C ALA A 15 -12.06 14.11 -7.10
N ALA A 16 -13.08 13.45 -6.53
CA ALA A 16 -13.10 12.01 -6.32
C ALA A 16 -13.03 11.23 -7.65
N LEU A 17 -13.75 11.68 -8.69
CA LEU A 17 -13.69 11.07 -10.03
C LEU A 17 -12.31 11.23 -10.68
N ARG A 18 -11.67 12.38 -10.49
CA ARG A 18 -10.30 12.63 -10.99
C ARG A 18 -9.29 11.67 -10.34
N GLU A 19 -9.32 11.55 -9.01
CA GLU A 19 -8.47 10.64 -8.27
C GLU A 19 -8.73 9.17 -8.64
N PHE A 20 -9.99 8.80 -8.80
CA PHE A 20 -10.41 7.48 -9.24
C PHE A 20 -9.85 7.14 -10.63
N ARG A 21 -9.98 8.08 -11.60
CA ARG A 21 -9.44 7.94 -12.95
C ARG A 21 -7.91 7.80 -12.95
N LYS A 22 -7.21 8.60 -12.13
CA LYS A 22 -5.77 8.57 -11.96
C LYS A 22 -5.29 7.22 -11.44
N THR A 23 -5.94 6.71 -10.40
CA THR A 23 -5.67 5.38 -9.84
C THR A 23 -5.90 4.27 -10.86
N ALA A 24 -7.01 4.34 -11.60
CA ALA A 24 -7.30 3.37 -12.65
C ALA A 24 -6.23 3.35 -13.75
N TYR A 25 -5.78 4.52 -14.19
CA TYR A 25 -4.73 4.62 -15.22
C TYR A 25 -3.37 4.19 -14.71
N HIS A 26 -3.06 4.44 -13.45
CA HIS A 26 -1.81 3.97 -12.84
C HIS A 26 -1.72 2.45 -12.82
N HIS A 27 -2.79 1.77 -12.44
CA HIS A 27 -2.82 0.30 -12.30
C HIS A 27 -3.07 -0.44 -13.63
N TYR A 28 -3.95 0.08 -14.48
CA TYR A 28 -4.42 -0.63 -15.69
C TYR A 28 -3.96 0.00 -17.01
N GLY A 29 -3.17 1.09 -16.95
CA GLY A 29 -2.71 1.83 -18.11
C GLY A 29 -3.73 2.84 -18.66
N ASN A 30 -3.31 3.63 -19.64
CA ASN A 30 -4.08 4.76 -20.18
C ASN A 30 -5.01 4.32 -21.34
N ARG A 31 -5.80 3.26 -21.14
CA ARG A 31 -6.81 2.81 -22.12
C ARG A 31 -8.21 3.16 -21.64
N PRO A 32 -9.19 3.43 -22.53
CA PRO A 32 -10.59 3.69 -22.13
C PRO A 32 -11.19 2.58 -21.27
N SER A 33 -10.78 1.32 -21.50
CA SER A 33 -11.22 0.16 -20.71
C SER A 33 -10.68 0.14 -19.27
N SER A 34 -9.71 0.97 -18.93
CA SER A 34 -9.09 0.97 -17.59
C SER A 34 -10.06 1.36 -16.49
N MET A 35 -10.96 2.32 -16.76
CA MET A 35 -12.02 2.72 -15.82
C MET A 35 -13.01 1.58 -15.57
N PHE A 36 -13.48 0.92 -16.66
CA PHE A 36 -14.39 -0.22 -16.52
C PHE A 36 -13.75 -1.37 -15.73
N ARG A 37 -12.49 -1.70 -16.04
CA ARG A 37 -11.74 -2.71 -15.30
C ARG A 37 -11.61 -2.36 -13.82
N PHE A 38 -11.27 -1.12 -13.51
CA PHE A 38 -11.13 -0.67 -12.14
C PHE A 38 -12.45 -0.81 -11.35
N VAL A 39 -13.58 -0.36 -11.91
CA VAL A 39 -14.91 -0.50 -11.30
C VAL A 39 -15.28 -1.98 -11.13
N TYR A 40 -15.12 -2.79 -12.19
CA TYR A 40 -15.43 -4.21 -12.14
C TYR A 40 -14.65 -4.94 -11.06
N TYR A 41 -13.32 -4.77 -11.01
CA TYR A 41 -12.48 -5.43 -10.01
C TYR A 41 -12.65 -4.86 -8.59
N SER A 42 -13.00 -3.57 -8.47
CA SER A 42 -13.12 -2.92 -7.15
C SER A 42 -14.48 -3.09 -6.49
N ALA A 43 -15.57 -3.22 -7.28
CA ALA A 43 -16.92 -3.17 -6.75
C ALA A 43 -17.79 -4.41 -7.06
N LEU A 44 -17.61 -5.04 -8.21
CA LEU A 44 -18.54 -6.06 -8.71
C LEU A 44 -18.00 -7.48 -8.62
N ARG A 45 -16.69 -7.66 -8.67
CA ARG A 45 -16.07 -8.99 -8.65
C ARG A 45 -15.79 -9.47 -7.24
N VAL A 46 -15.98 -10.77 -7.01
CA VAL A 46 -15.40 -11.45 -5.85
C VAL A 46 -13.90 -11.53 -6.05
N ASN A 47 -13.17 -10.82 -5.22
CA ASN A 47 -11.71 -10.81 -5.24
C ASN A 47 -11.18 -11.78 -4.18
N THR A 48 -10.20 -12.58 -4.56
CA THR A 48 -9.48 -13.47 -3.64
C THR A 48 -8.09 -12.90 -3.36
N PHE A 49 -7.77 -12.81 -2.10
CA PHE A 49 -6.48 -12.33 -1.63
C PHE A 49 -5.78 -13.44 -0.84
N TRP A 50 -4.46 -13.49 -0.92
CA TRP A 50 -3.65 -14.22 0.02
C TRP A 50 -3.38 -13.35 1.24
N LEU A 51 -3.67 -13.88 2.43
CA LEU A 51 -3.07 -13.43 3.67
C LEU A 51 -1.69 -14.04 3.75
N LEU A 52 -0.69 -13.16 3.87
CA LEU A 52 0.71 -13.50 4.03
C LEU A 52 1.14 -13.15 5.44
N GLU A 53 2.10 -13.90 5.97
CA GLU A 53 2.70 -13.64 7.28
C GLU A 53 4.22 -13.79 7.23
N ALA A 54 4.92 -13.01 8.04
CA ALA A 54 6.35 -13.14 8.31
C ALA A 54 6.59 -13.07 9.82
N ASP A 55 7.30 -14.06 10.35
CA ASP A 55 7.79 -14.06 11.73
C ASP A 55 9.04 -13.20 11.82
N LEU A 56 8.94 -12.12 12.60
CA LEU A 56 10.03 -11.15 12.77
C LEU A 56 11.00 -11.56 13.90
N THR A 57 10.68 -12.57 14.70
CA THR A 57 11.53 -13.00 15.83
C THR A 57 12.77 -13.79 15.36
N GLY A 58 12.64 -14.49 14.22
CA GLY A 58 13.70 -15.32 13.64
C GLY A 58 14.71 -14.54 12.79
N ASN A 59 15.45 -15.30 11.97
CA ASN A 59 16.35 -14.72 10.97
C ASN A 59 15.56 -14.18 9.77
N LEU A 60 15.70 -12.89 9.51
CA LEU A 60 15.04 -12.24 8.38
C LEU A 60 15.90 -12.32 7.12
N PRO A 61 15.31 -12.59 5.95
CA PRO A 61 16.02 -12.49 4.68
C PRO A 61 16.65 -11.11 4.49
N PHE A 62 17.76 -11.10 3.78
CA PHE A 62 18.43 -9.87 3.42
C PHE A 62 18.59 -9.75 1.91
N ILE A 63 17.98 -8.71 1.36
CA ILE A 63 18.19 -8.29 -0.01
C ILE A 63 18.74 -6.87 0.06
N PRO A 64 20.01 -6.64 -0.32
CA PRO A 64 20.63 -5.33 -0.21
C PRO A 64 19.90 -4.30 -1.08
N MET A 65 19.77 -3.08 -0.56
CA MET A 65 19.30 -1.94 -1.33
C MET A 65 20.45 -1.44 -2.21
N ASP A 66 20.15 -1.10 -3.46
CA ASP A 66 21.16 -0.51 -4.34
C ASP A 66 21.55 0.88 -3.82
N ALA A 67 22.82 1.24 -3.93
CA ALA A 67 23.39 2.48 -3.36
C ALA A 67 22.72 3.78 -3.86
N CYS A 68 22.08 3.74 -5.03
CA CYS A 68 21.32 4.86 -5.57
C CYS A 68 19.96 5.10 -4.86
N TYR A 69 19.52 4.17 -4.01
CA TYR A 69 18.27 4.34 -3.26
C TYR A 69 18.55 4.69 -1.79
N ARG A 70 17.85 5.73 -1.32
CA ARG A 70 17.76 6.07 0.10
C ARG A 70 16.42 5.58 0.63
N VAL A 71 16.46 4.75 1.70
CA VAL A 71 15.27 4.32 2.43
C VAL A 71 15.06 5.25 3.62
N MET A 72 13.80 5.63 3.88
CA MET A 72 13.45 6.45 5.03
C MET A 72 12.05 6.11 5.56
N LYS A 73 11.85 6.39 6.84
CA LYS A 73 10.57 6.39 7.54
C LYS A 73 10.24 7.83 7.89
N PRO A 74 9.55 8.57 6.99
CA PRO A 74 9.32 10.00 7.19
C PRO A 74 8.26 10.25 8.25
N THR A 75 8.30 11.42 8.86
CA THR A 75 7.12 12.00 9.51
C THR A 75 6.07 12.36 8.44
N LEU A 76 4.80 12.53 8.86
CA LEU A 76 3.75 12.94 7.92
C LEU A 76 3.98 14.34 7.34
N GLU A 77 4.68 15.22 8.08
CA GLU A 77 5.07 16.54 7.60
C GLU A 77 6.15 16.42 6.50
N GLU A 78 7.18 15.60 6.71
CA GLU A 78 8.20 15.32 5.70
C GLU A 78 7.61 14.68 4.44
N LEU A 79 6.69 13.70 4.62
CA LEU A 79 5.95 13.14 3.51
C LEU A 79 5.15 14.21 2.76
N GLY A 80 4.54 15.15 3.49
CA GLY A 80 3.83 16.30 2.93
C GLY A 80 4.72 17.14 2.02
N ARG A 81 5.91 17.50 2.50
CA ARG A 81 6.92 18.28 1.75
C ARG A 81 7.43 17.53 0.51
N LEU A 82 7.75 16.24 0.66
CA LEU A 82 8.27 15.41 -0.44
C LEU A 82 7.29 15.23 -1.60
N ARG A 83 5.99 15.32 -1.36
CA ARG A 83 4.95 15.15 -2.41
C ARG A 83 4.39 16.47 -2.92
N GLU A 84 4.90 17.61 -2.42
CA GLU A 84 4.42 18.94 -2.83
C GLU A 84 4.65 19.18 -4.31
N GLY A 85 3.62 19.66 -5.01
CA GLY A 85 3.65 19.88 -6.45
C GLY A 85 3.70 18.63 -7.35
N LEU A 86 3.77 17.43 -6.76
CA LEU A 86 3.85 16.18 -7.53
C LEU A 86 2.49 15.57 -7.80
N ASP A 87 2.32 15.04 -9.01
CA ASP A 87 1.14 14.26 -9.40
C ASP A 87 1.36 12.77 -9.13
N LEU A 88 1.13 12.35 -7.87
CA LEU A 88 1.40 11.00 -7.39
C LEU A 88 0.14 10.13 -7.34
N PRO A 89 0.29 8.79 -7.40
CA PRO A 89 -0.80 7.85 -7.16
C PRO A 89 -1.39 7.96 -5.77
N ARG A 90 -2.65 7.51 -5.63
CA ARG A 90 -3.43 7.54 -4.39
C ARG A 90 -2.70 6.95 -3.19
N GLU A 91 -1.86 5.94 -3.40
CA GLU A 91 -1.09 5.27 -2.36
C GLU A 91 -0.16 6.22 -1.59
N PHE A 92 0.24 7.32 -2.18
CA PHE A 92 1.02 8.34 -1.49
C PHE A 92 0.20 9.25 -0.56
N TYR A 93 -1.14 9.09 -0.49
CA TYR A 93 -2.06 9.97 0.25
C TYR A 93 -2.92 9.23 1.27
N TYR A 94 -2.57 8.01 1.68
CA TYR A 94 -3.37 7.25 2.64
C TYR A 94 -3.32 7.80 4.07
N ASP A 95 -2.39 8.67 4.41
CA ASP A 95 -2.47 9.51 5.60
C ASP A 95 -3.75 10.37 5.62
N ARG A 96 -4.08 10.99 4.48
CA ARG A 96 -5.26 11.87 4.34
C ARG A 96 -6.56 11.08 4.11
N ILE A 97 -6.47 9.94 3.44
CA ILE A 97 -7.64 9.15 3.01
C ILE A 97 -8.10 8.18 4.11
N LEU A 98 -7.17 7.54 4.80
CA LEU A 98 -7.42 6.49 5.80
C LEU A 98 -6.89 6.84 7.19
N GLY A 99 -6.21 7.98 7.35
CA GLY A 99 -5.62 8.40 8.62
C GLY A 99 -4.40 7.55 9.03
N LEU A 100 -3.71 6.91 8.07
CA LEU A 100 -2.53 6.10 8.37
C LEU A 100 -1.37 6.98 8.82
N LYS A 101 -0.59 6.50 9.80
CA LYS A 101 0.43 7.30 10.49
C LYS A 101 1.86 6.93 10.12
N THR A 102 2.09 5.69 9.69
CA THR A 102 3.43 5.14 9.45
C THR A 102 3.58 4.72 8.01
N CYS A 103 4.58 5.26 7.33
CA CYS A 103 4.97 4.80 6.01
C CYS A 103 6.50 4.71 5.87
N TYR A 104 6.92 3.99 4.85
CA TYR A 104 8.32 3.86 4.43
C TYR A 104 8.44 4.30 2.98
N LEU A 105 9.47 5.05 2.67
CA LEU A 105 9.78 5.54 1.34
C LEU A 105 11.11 5.00 0.84
N ALA A 106 11.19 4.78 -0.47
CA ALA A 106 12.47 4.76 -1.16
C ALA A 106 12.54 5.95 -2.10
N LEU A 107 13.64 6.68 -2.02
CA LEU A 107 13.99 7.74 -2.96
C LEU A 107 15.17 7.27 -3.81
N LYS A 108 15.14 7.58 -5.10
CA LYS A 108 16.29 7.41 -5.99
C LYS A 108 16.77 8.79 -6.42
N ASP A 109 18.02 9.12 -6.11
CA ASP A 109 18.61 10.42 -6.43
C ASP A 109 17.75 11.61 -5.96
N GLY A 110 17.06 11.46 -4.81
CA GLY A 110 16.16 12.46 -4.23
C GLY A 110 14.71 12.38 -4.71
N GLU A 111 14.40 11.64 -5.77
CA GLU A 111 13.04 11.47 -6.29
C GLU A 111 12.28 10.33 -5.60
N LEU A 112 10.99 10.53 -5.35
CA LEU A 112 10.12 9.49 -4.81
C LEU A 112 10.03 8.30 -5.79
N ALA A 113 10.39 7.11 -5.33
CA ALA A 113 10.35 5.89 -6.11
C ALA A 113 9.31 4.88 -5.62
N TYR A 114 9.11 4.83 -4.30
CA TYR A 114 8.28 3.80 -3.66
C TYR A 114 7.69 4.31 -2.36
N ILE A 115 6.48 3.83 -2.04
CA ILE A 115 5.85 3.97 -0.73
C ILE A 115 5.27 2.64 -0.26
N HIS A 116 5.30 2.41 1.07
CA HIS A 116 4.65 1.29 1.74
C HIS A 116 4.11 1.74 3.09
N TRP A 117 2.85 1.40 3.41
CA TRP A 117 2.23 1.76 4.67
C TRP A 117 2.30 0.61 5.66
N GLY A 118 2.65 0.94 6.90
CA GLY A 118 2.52 0.08 8.07
C GLY A 118 1.24 0.43 8.84
N ILE A 119 0.42 -0.57 9.12
CA ILE A 119 -0.85 -0.45 9.80
C ILE A 119 -0.73 -1.20 11.11
N THR A 120 -0.90 -0.53 12.23
CA THR A 120 -0.82 -1.11 13.56
C THR A 120 -2.19 -1.24 14.22
N ARG A 121 -2.26 -1.84 15.40
CA ARG A 121 -3.49 -1.86 16.20
C ARG A 121 -3.99 -0.44 16.46
N GLY A 122 -5.27 -0.21 16.13
CA GLY A 122 -5.90 1.12 16.23
C GLY A 122 -5.93 1.90 14.93
N ASP A 123 -5.12 1.56 13.93
CA ASP A 123 -5.25 2.09 12.59
C ASP A 123 -6.37 1.39 11.80
N TYR A 124 -6.82 2.01 10.73
CA TYR A 124 -7.79 1.38 9.83
C TYR A 124 -7.14 0.25 9.03
N SER A 125 -7.49 -1.00 9.31
CA SER A 125 -7.25 -2.14 8.43
C SER A 125 -8.56 -2.60 7.80
N ARG A 126 -8.53 -2.81 6.50
CA ARG A 126 -9.69 -3.33 5.76
C ARG A 126 -9.97 -4.79 6.10
N PHE A 127 -8.93 -5.61 6.23
CA PHE A 127 -9.05 -7.07 6.29
C PHE A 127 -8.74 -7.67 7.65
N LEU A 128 -7.91 -7.04 8.46
CA LEU A 128 -7.34 -7.64 9.66
C LEU A 128 -7.81 -6.96 10.94
N VAL A 129 -7.83 -7.74 12.01
CA VAL A 129 -7.82 -7.26 13.39
C VAL A 129 -6.48 -7.68 13.96
N LEU A 130 -5.61 -6.70 14.18
CA LEU A 130 -4.21 -6.91 14.57
C LEU A 130 -4.04 -6.94 16.08
N PRO A 131 -3.19 -7.85 16.63
CA PRO A 131 -2.67 -7.75 17.98
C PRO A 131 -1.66 -6.60 18.11
N GLU A 132 -1.21 -6.30 19.34
CA GLU A 132 -0.32 -5.17 19.61
C GLU A 132 1.08 -5.33 19.03
N ASP A 133 1.55 -6.55 18.97
CA ASP A 133 2.89 -6.92 18.51
C ASP A 133 2.95 -7.29 17.01
N ALA A 134 1.91 -6.91 16.25
CA ALA A 134 1.83 -7.18 14.82
C ALA A 134 1.56 -5.92 13.98
N VAL A 135 2.06 -5.95 12.75
CA VAL A 135 1.87 -4.88 11.74
C VAL A 135 1.34 -5.49 10.44
N GLU A 136 0.34 -4.86 9.82
CA GLU A 136 -0.04 -5.13 8.45
C GLU A 136 0.75 -4.21 7.52
N LEU A 137 1.46 -4.79 6.58
CA LEU A 137 2.15 -4.09 5.50
C LEU A 137 1.29 -4.12 4.25
N ASN A 138 0.75 -2.96 3.88
CA ASN A 138 -0.21 -2.87 2.77
C ASN A 138 -0.10 -1.52 2.05
N TYR A 139 -0.93 -1.32 1.02
CA TYR A 139 -1.04 -0.05 0.28
C TYR A 139 0.31 0.47 -0.22
N ASN A 140 1.08 -0.41 -0.87
CA ASN A 140 2.35 -0.03 -1.45
C ASN A 140 2.24 0.24 -2.95
N THR A 141 3.13 1.08 -3.47
CA THR A 141 3.30 1.25 -4.90
C THR A 141 4.73 1.64 -5.26
N THR A 142 5.21 1.10 -6.38
CA THR A 142 6.43 1.55 -7.05
C THR A 142 6.03 2.42 -8.23
N LEU A 143 6.56 3.64 -8.31
CA LEU A 143 6.33 4.51 -9.45
C LEU A 143 6.91 3.90 -10.73
N ARG A 144 6.23 4.13 -11.86
CA ARG A 144 6.54 3.43 -13.13
C ARG A 144 8.01 3.47 -13.55
N PRO A 145 8.73 4.61 -13.47
CA PRO A 145 10.13 4.69 -13.88
C PRO A 145 11.05 3.77 -13.08
N PHE A 146 10.64 3.36 -11.86
CA PHE A 146 11.47 2.60 -10.92
C PHE A 146 11.07 1.12 -10.83
N ARG A 147 10.10 0.66 -11.64
CA ARG A 147 9.68 -0.74 -11.68
C ARG A 147 10.76 -1.64 -12.31
N GLY A 148 10.70 -2.95 -12.02
CA GLY A 148 11.66 -3.93 -12.55
C GLY A 148 12.91 -4.14 -11.68
N ASN A 149 13.18 -3.25 -10.70
CA ASN A 149 14.39 -3.27 -9.86
C ASN A 149 14.23 -4.07 -8.54
N LYS A 150 13.21 -4.94 -8.44
CA LYS A 150 12.88 -5.72 -7.21
C LYS A 150 12.70 -4.84 -5.96
N LEU A 151 12.37 -3.55 -6.14
CA LEU A 151 12.35 -2.55 -5.07
C LEU A 151 11.40 -2.95 -3.93
N MET A 152 10.22 -3.52 -4.24
CA MET A 152 9.29 -4.00 -3.21
C MET A 152 9.93 -5.07 -2.31
N ALA A 153 10.65 -6.06 -2.85
CA ALA A 153 11.28 -7.10 -2.04
C ALA A 153 12.37 -6.53 -1.13
N LYS A 154 13.21 -5.63 -1.67
CA LYS A 154 14.26 -4.94 -0.91
C LYS A 154 13.68 -4.10 0.21
N MET A 155 12.62 -3.34 -0.08
CA MET A 155 11.91 -2.53 0.90
C MET A 155 11.27 -3.38 2.00
N LEU A 156 10.61 -4.49 1.67
CA LEU A 156 10.03 -5.40 2.67
C LEU A 156 11.09 -5.95 3.61
N CYS A 157 12.27 -6.37 3.11
CA CYS A 157 13.38 -6.80 3.95
C CYS A 157 13.84 -5.69 4.92
N HIS A 158 13.94 -4.45 4.43
CA HIS A 158 14.32 -3.30 5.24
C HIS A 158 13.26 -2.99 6.31
N ILE A 159 11.98 -2.93 5.89
CA ILE A 159 10.84 -2.66 6.77
C ILE A 159 10.73 -3.72 7.88
N CYS A 160 10.83 -5.00 7.53
CA CYS A 160 10.75 -6.09 8.51
C CYS A 160 11.85 -6.01 9.58
N ARG A 161 13.04 -5.53 9.23
CA ARG A 161 14.10 -5.27 10.21
C ARG A 161 13.77 -4.10 11.13
N ASP A 162 13.38 -2.95 10.56
CA ASP A 162 12.96 -1.80 11.36
C ASP A 162 11.82 -2.18 12.33
N LEU A 163 10.85 -2.96 11.86
CA LEU A 163 9.76 -3.45 12.70
C LEU A 163 10.26 -4.37 13.83
N LYS A 164 11.16 -5.29 13.52
CA LYS A 164 11.80 -6.18 14.53
C LYS A 164 12.56 -5.37 15.60
N GLU A 165 13.33 -4.38 15.17
CA GLU A 165 14.08 -3.48 16.06
C GLU A 165 13.14 -2.64 16.95
N ASN A 166 11.93 -2.36 16.47
CA ASN A 166 10.87 -1.67 17.22
C ASN A 166 9.96 -2.64 18.03
N GLY A 167 10.34 -3.92 18.19
CA GLY A 167 9.69 -4.88 19.06
C GLY A 167 8.47 -5.60 18.48
N PHE A 168 8.14 -5.41 17.21
CA PHE A 168 7.08 -6.18 16.56
C PHE A 168 7.55 -7.63 16.32
N LYS A 169 6.62 -8.58 16.50
CA LYS A 169 6.89 -10.01 16.34
C LYS A 169 6.39 -10.56 15.02
N MET A 170 5.32 -9.98 14.46
CA MET A 170 4.67 -10.47 13.26
C MET A 170 4.43 -9.36 12.26
N ALA A 171 4.67 -9.63 10.98
CA ALA A 171 4.22 -8.81 9.87
C ALA A 171 3.23 -9.58 9.00
N TYR A 172 2.15 -8.93 8.64
CA TYR A 172 1.12 -9.48 7.76
C TYR A 172 1.04 -8.68 6.47
N GLY A 173 0.67 -9.33 5.37
CA GLY A 173 0.43 -8.69 4.09
C GLY A 173 -0.84 -9.24 3.43
N ILE A 174 -1.54 -8.40 2.68
CA ILE A 174 -2.71 -8.81 1.89
C ILE A 174 -2.41 -8.55 0.43
N VAL A 175 -2.34 -9.62 -0.37
CA VAL A 175 -2.01 -9.52 -1.79
C VAL A 175 -3.05 -10.25 -2.63
N HIS A 176 -3.60 -9.58 -3.64
CA HIS A 176 -4.53 -10.19 -4.59
C HIS A 176 -3.90 -11.43 -5.24
N GLU A 177 -4.63 -12.55 -5.34
CA GLU A 177 -4.10 -13.83 -5.84
C GLU A 177 -3.51 -13.74 -7.26
N GLY A 178 -4.04 -12.85 -8.10
CA GLY A 178 -3.52 -12.59 -9.45
C GLY A 178 -2.32 -11.65 -9.50
N ASN A 179 -1.88 -11.05 -8.37
CA ASN A 179 -0.73 -10.15 -8.35
C ASN A 179 0.57 -10.92 -8.08
N GLN A 180 0.97 -11.73 -9.06
CA GLN A 180 2.15 -12.59 -8.95
C GLN A 180 3.45 -11.82 -8.65
N PRO A 181 3.71 -10.61 -9.24
CA PRO A 181 4.90 -9.84 -8.90
C PRO A 181 4.98 -9.49 -7.40
N SER A 182 3.87 -9.06 -6.79
CA SER A 182 3.85 -8.74 -5.35
C SER A 182 3.94 -9.99 -4.48
N LEU A 183 3.33 -11.11 -4.89
CA LEU A 183 3.47 -12.39 -4.20
C LEU A 183 4.93 -12.86 -4.20
N ASN A 184 5.61 -12.81 -5.35
CA ASN A 184 7.01 -13.20 -5.46
C ASN A 184 7.92 -12.27 -4.62
N ALA A 185 7.66 -10.96 -4.65
CA ALA A 185 8.42 -10.00 -3.85
C ALA A 185 8.27 -10.25 -2.34
N ALA A 186 7.04 -10.51 -1.87
CA ALA A 186 6.78 -10.84 -0.47
C ALA A 186 7.45 -12.17 -0.06
N GLN A 187 7.35 -13.21 -0.90
CA GLN A 187 8.02 -14.49 -0.64
C GLN A 187 9.55 -14.34 -0.56
N SER A 188 10.15 -13.53 -1.46
CA SER A 188 11.59 -13.23 -1.41
C SER A 188 12.01 -12.49 -0.12
N ALA A 189 11.08 -11.77 0.51
CA ALA A 189 11.28 -11.08 1.79
C ALA A 189 10.89 -11.94 3.01
N GLY A 190 10.64 -13.24 2.83
CA GLY A 190 10.38 -14.19 3.92
C GLY A 190 8.90 -14.35 4.30
N PHE A 191 7.99 -13.73 3.58
CA PHE A 191 6.56 -13.94 3.81
C PHE A 191 6.11 -15.30 3.28
N ARG A 192 5.29 -15.99 4.06
CA ARG A 192 4.63 -17.23 3.66
C ARG A 192 3.12 -17.03 3.48
N LYS A 193 2.50 -17.81 2.60
CA LYS A 193 1.06 -17.81 2.41
C LYS A 193 0.39 -18.53 3.57
N LEU A 194 -0.51 -17.85 4.29
CA LEU A 194 -1.25 -18.42 5.41
C LEU A 194 -2.60 -18.98 4.94
N ARG A 195 -3.45 -18.13 4.37
CA ARG A 195 -4.78 -18.52 3.87
C ARG A 195 -5.33 -17.53 2.84
N LYS A 196 -6.40 -17.94 2.14
CA LYS A 196 -7.12 -17.05 1.24
C LYS A 196 -8.24 -16.29 1.96
N ILE A 197 -8.43 -15.04 1.58
CA ILE A 197 -9.52 -14.16 2.03
C ILE A 197 -10.32 -13.75 0.80
N ARG A 198 -11.65 -13.79 0.87
CA ARG A 198 -12.55 -13.32 -0.20
C ARG A 198 -13.19 -12.00 0.20
N ALA A 199 -13.31 -11.10 -0.76
CA ALA A 199 -13.99 -9.81 -0.60
C ALA A 199 -14.79 -9.46 -1.85
N ILE A 200 -15.94 -8.82 -1.67
CA ILE A 200 -16.79 -8.31 -2.75
C ILE A 200 -16.86 -6.79 -2.59
N GLY A 201 -16.20 -6.04 -3.47
CA GLY A 201 -16.11 -4.59 -3.34
C GLY A 201 -15.61 -4.18 -1.95
N PRO A 202 -16.28 -3.24 -1.25
CA PRO A 202 -15.94 -2.86 0.12
C PRO A 202 -16.35 -3.89 1.17
N LEU A 203 -17.17 -4.88 0.79
CA LEU A 203 -17.74 -5.87 1.70
C LEU A 203 -16.75 -7.01 1.92
N ASN A 204 -16.27 -7.15 3.14
CA ASN A 204 -15.50 -8.30 3.59
C ASN A 204 -15.61 -8.48 5.09
N ARG A 205 -15.41 -9.70 5.55
CA ARG A 205 -15.31 -10.01 6.97
C ARG A 205 -13.87 -9.83 7.42
N LYS A 206 -13.65 -9.06 8.48
CA LYS A 206 -12.31 -8.93 9.07
C LYS A 206 -11.89 -10.25 9.71
N VAL A 207 -10.59 -10.53 9.60
CA VAL A 207 -9.94 -11.75 10.08
C VAL A 207 -9.05 -11.37 11.27
N ARG A 208 -9.17 -12.10 12.38
CA ARG A 208 -8.20 -12.01 13.49
C ARG A 208 -6.96 -12.82 13.12
N VAL A 209 -5.81 -12.25 13.34
CA VAL A 209 -4.47 -12.83 13.15
C VAL A 209 -3.72 -12.88 14.46
#